data_261a06ecd7036f8a59576dd468658e9d
#
_entry.id   261a06ecd7036f8a59576dd468658e9d
#
_cell.length_a   1.000
_cell.length_b   1.000
_cell.length_c   1.000
_cell.angle_alpha   90.00
_cell.angle_beta   90.00
_cell.angle_gamma   90.00
#
_symmetry.space_group_name_H-M   'P 1'
#
loop_
_entity.id
_entity.type
_entity.pdbx_description
1 polymer ?
#
loop_
_entity_poly.entity_id
_entity_poly.type
_entity_poly.pdbx_seq_one_letter_code
_entity_poly.pdbx_strand_id
1 'polypeptide(L)'
;HVLLDLHKTAGYAFDEAKDCASFFESPALQERFLCLWDKLAARYGKYSDFVAFDLLNEIVDPDVAEIWNALALRAVERIRRVTKETDLLIGGARYNSIMSVKDLILPPDEHIVYSFHCYEPILFTHQGAYWVDGMPEDFRIGYPLDTATCKQLSKKMMPVEMSDILDLVASDAQGKDFFLDLFRPAVKIAEERNVALYCGEYGVIDRANPEDTVRWYEAIHAAFTELGIGRAMWTYK
;
A
#
# COMPACT_ATOMS: atom_id res chain seq x y z
N HIS A 1 -9.57 5.22 -16.66
CA HIS A 1 -8.58 4.17 -16.44
C HIS A 1 -9.06 3.23 -15.35
N VAL A 2 -8.65 1.97 -15.41
CA VAL A 2 -9.02 0.92 -14.45
C VAL A 2 -7.75 0.28 -13.93
N LEU A 3 -7.61 0.20 -12.61
CA LEU A 3 -6.62 -0.64 -11.95
C LEU A 3 -7.31 -1.95 -11.57
N LEU A 4 -6.83 -3.06 -12.12
CA LEU A 4 -7.31 -4.39 -11.77
C LEU A 4 -6.42 -4.92 -10.64
N ASP A 5 -6.94 -4.81 -9.42
CA ASP A 5 -6.29 -5.30 -8.22
C ASP A 5 -6.68 -6.75 -7.93
N LEU A 6 -5.69 -7.60 -7.67
CA LEU A 6 -5.92 -8.93 -7.13
C LEU A 6 -5.95 -8.87 -5.60
N HIS A 7 -7.13 -8.58 -5.05
CA HIS A 7 -7.29 -8.31 -3.63
C HIS A 7 -7.06 -9.53 -2.72
N LYS A 8 -7.32 -10.74 -3.23
CA LYS A 8 -7.10 -12.02 -2.53
C LYS A 8 -6.71 -13.10 -3.53
N THR A 9 -5.98 -14.10 -3.08
CA THR A 9 -5.66 -15.28 -3.87
C THR A 9 -5.83 -16.57 -3.05
N ALA A 10 -5.82 -17.72 -3.70
CA ALA A 10 -5.94 -18.98 -3.00
C ALA A 10 -4.78 -19.16 -1.98
N GLY A 11 -5.12 -19.34 -0.72
CA GLY A 11 -4.17 -19.48 0.39
C GLY A 11 -3.61 -18.15 0.91
N TYR A 12 -4.15 -17.01 0.46
CA TYR A 12 -3.80 -15.70 0.99
C TYR A 12 -4.97 -14.70 0.95
N ALA A 13 -5.28 -14.14 2.12
CA ALA A 13 -6.12 -12.98 2.29
C ALA A 13 -5.57 -12.15 3.45
N PHE A 14 -5.33 -10.85 3.23
CA PHE A 14 -4.69 -9.96 4.20
C PHE A 14 -5.53 -9.75 5.49
N ASP A 15 -6.84 -9.89 5.39
CA ASP A 15 -7.84 -9.68 6.46
C ASP A 15 -8.32 -10.98 7.15
N GLU A 16 -7.78 -12.13 6.76
CA GLU A 16 -8.10 -13.41 7.37
C GLU A 16 -7.00 -13.85 8.35
N ALA A 17 -7.38 -14.62 9.38
CA ALA A 17 -6.48 -15.04 10.45
C ALA A 17 -5.23 -15.77 9.92
N LYS A 18 -4.20 -15.87 10.77
CA LYS A 18 -2.82 -16.35 10.54
C LYS A 18 -2.63 -17.65 9.71
N ASP A 19 -3.69 -18.41 9.46
CA ASP A 19 -3.63 -19.65 8.68
C ASP A 19 -3.66 -19.44 7.16
N CYS A 20 -3.78 -18.20 6.68
CA CYS A 20 -3.84 -17.87 5.26
C CYS A 20 -2.47 -17.56 4.61
N ALA A 21 -1.36 -17.74 5.35
CA ALA A 21 -0.01 -17.55 4.81
C ALA A 21 0.51 -18.74 4.00
N SER A 22 -0.28 -19.81 3.84
CA SER A 22 0.11 -21.02 3.11
C SER A 22 0.48 -20.79 1.64
N PHE A 23 0.04 -19.66 1.08
CA PHE A 23 0.39 -19.22 -0.27
C PHE A 23 1.91 -19.09 -0.47
N PHE A 24 2.61 -18.47 0.49
CA PHE A 24 4.05 -18.25 0.38
C PHE A 24 4.88 -19.52 0.59
N GLU A 25 4.32 -20.55 1.23
CA GLU A 25 4.95 -21.84 1.47
C GLU A 25 4.62 -22.89 0.40
N SER A 26 3.58 -22.67 -0.42
CA SER A 26 3.06 -23.64 -1.36
C SER A 26 3.37 -23.32 -2.83
N PRO A 27 4.32 -24.03 -3.46
CA PRO A 27 4.58 -23.87 -4.89
C PRO A 27 3.35 -24.10 -5.78
N ALA A 28 2.41 -24.94 -5.35
CA ALA A 28 1.17 -25.20 -6.09
C ALA A 28 0.22 -24.00 -6.07
N LEU A 29 0.11 -23.29 -4.93
CA LEU A 29 -0.70 -22.08 -4.83
C LEU A 29 -0.05 -20.91 -5.57
N GLN A 30 1.28 -20.79 -5.51
CA GLN A 30 2.02 -19.81 -6.31
C GLN A 30 1.85 -20.05 -7.81
N GLU A 31 1.89 -21.28 -8.28
CA GLU A 31 1.64 -21.60 -9.69
C GLU A 31 0.18 -21.29 -10.08
N ARG A 32 -0.78 -21.51 -9.20
CA ARG A 32 -2.19 -21.14 -9.42
C ARG A 32 -2.34 -19.62 -9.56
N PHE A 33 -1.65 -18.83 -8.73
CA PHE A 33 -1.59 -17.37 -8.84
C PHE A 33 -1.01 -16.93 -10.19
N LEU A 34 0.11 -17.50 -10.60
CA LEU A 34 0.73 -17.20 -11.89
C LEU A 34 -0.18 -17.57 -13.07
N CYS A 35 -0.85 -18.74 -13.01
CA CYS A 35 -1.84 -19.13 -14.03
C CYS A 35 -3.06 -18.19 -14.06
N LEU A 36 -3.45 -17.60 -12.93
CA LEU A 36 -4.51 -16.58 -12.92
C LEU A 36 -4.06 -15.34 -13.69
N TRP A 37 -2.83 -14.86 -13.43
CA TRP A 37 -2.28 -13.70 -14.16
C TRP A 37 -2.10 -13.96 -15.66
N ASP A 38 -1.74 -15.18 -16.08
CA ASP A 38 -1.76 -15.54 -17.50
C ASP A 38 -3.12 -15.31 -18.14
N LYS A 39 -4.19 -15.73 -17.45
CA LYS A 39 -5.57 -15.59 -17.94
C LYS A 39 -6.04 -14.13 -17.92
N LEU A 40 -5.70 -13.38 -16.88
CA LEU A 40 -6.04 -11.97 -16.78
C LEU A 40 -5.32 -11.16 -17.87
N ALA A 41 -4.02 -11.40 -18.07
CA ALA A 41 -3.24 -10.78 -19.14
C ALA A 41 -3.79 -11.12 -20.52
N ALA A 42 -4.12 -12.38 -20.79
CA ALA A 42 -4.71 -12.80 -22.06
C ALA A 42 -6.06 -12.12 -22.35
N ARG A 43 -6.85 -11.86 -21.30
CA ARG A 43 -8.17 -11.24 -21.44
C ARG A 43 -8.11 -9.72 -21.53
N TYR A 44 -7.28 -9.08 -20.72
CA TYR A 44 -7.29 -7.64 -20.50
C TYR A 44 -6.06 -6.91 -21.01
N GLY A 45 -4.95 -7.59 -21.28
CA GLY A 45 -3.70 -6.97 -21.74
C GLY A 45 -3.81 -6.19 -23.05
N LYS A 46 -4.82 -6.46 -23.87
CA LYS A 46 -5.10 -5.66 -25.09
C LYS A 46 -5.69 -4.27 -24.79
N TYR A 47 -5.98 -3.96 -23.54
CA TYR A 47 -6.51 -2.68 -23.09
C TYR A 47 -5.45 -1.88 -22.30
N SER A 48 -4.17 -2.06 -22.61
CA SER A 48 -3.04 -1.43 -21.90
C SER A 48 -3.15 0.08 -21.76
N ASP A 49 -3.78 0.77 -22.71
CA ASP A 49 -4.03 2.23 -22.63
C ASP A 49 -5.00 2.63 -21.49
N PHE A 50 -5.77 1.69 -20.95
CA PHE A 50 -6.83 1.97 -19.97
C PHE A 50 -6.78 1.09 -18.73
N VAL A 51 -6.08 -0.04 -18.78
CA VAL A 51 -6.06 -1.04 -17.71
C VAL A 51 -4.63 -1.28 -17.25
N ALA A 52 -4.39 -1.11 -15.96
CA ALA A 52 -3.18 -1.54 -15.28
C ALA A 52 -3.50 -2.72 -14.33
N PHE A 53 -2.49 -3.49 -13.94
CA PHE A 53 -2.63 -4.64 -13.06
C PHE A 53 -1.88 -4.42 -11.75
N ASP A 54 -2.57 -4.57 -10.61
CA ASP A 54 -1.94 -4.65 -9.30
C ASP A 54 -1.83 -6.13 -8.90
N LEU A 55 -0.58 -6.58 -8.67
CA LEU A 55 -0.29 -8.01 -8.64
C LEU A 55 -0.89 -8.73 -7.44
N LEU A 56 -0.85 -8.13 -6.28
CA LEU A 56 -1.46 -8.67 -5.05
C LEU A 56 -1.59 -7.59 -4.00
N ASN A 57 -2.79 -7.45 -3.42
CA ASN A 57 -3.07 -6.55 -2.33
C ASN A 57 -2.33 -6.93 -1.04
N GLU A 58 -1.86 -5.93 -0.32
CA GLU A 58 -1.42 -5.90 1.09
C GLU A 58 -0.77 -7.17 1.65
N ILE A 59 0.48 -7.40 1.31
CA ILE A 59 1.26 -8.46 1.96
C ILE A 59 1.58 -8.03 3.39
N VAL A 60 1.09 -8.81 4.36
CA VAL A 60 1.15 -8.45 5.78
C VAL A 60 2.54 -8.71 6.37
N ASP A 61 3.04 -9.94 6.22
CA ASP A 61 4.25 -10.43 6.87
C ASP A 61 5.52 -9.91 6.16
N PRO A 62 6.39 -9.16 6.84
CA PRO A 62 7.66 -8.73 6.26
C PRO A 62 8.64 -9.87 5.97
N ASP A 63 8.53 -11.00 6.67
CA ASP A 63 9.45 -12.12 6.53
C ASP A 63 9.29 -12.86 5.19
N VAL A 64 8.16 -12.66 4.49
CA VAL A 64 7.93 -13.23 3.16
C VAL A 64 8.37 -12.31 2.00
N ALA A 65 8.96 -11.15 2.28
CA ALA A 65 9.29 -10.14 1.27
C ALA A 65 10.20 -10.68 0.15
N GLU A 66 11.18 -11.51 0.46
CA GLU A 66 12.05 -12.12 -0.55
C GLU A 66 11.29 -13.12 -1.43
N ILE A 67 10.41 -13.94 -0.83
CA ILE A 67 9.57 -14.89 -1.55
C ILE A 67 8.62 -14.15 -2.47
N TRP A 68 8.01 -13.07 -1.96
CA TRP A 68 7.14 -12.21 -2.74
C TRP A 68 7.87 -11.58 -3.93
N ASN A 69 9.04 -10.99 -3.72
CA ASN A 69 9.83 -10.38 -4.77
C ASN A 69 10.15 -11.38 -5.90
N ALA A 70 10.56 -12.60 -5.55
CA ALA A 70 10.81 -13.65 -6.51
C ALA A 70 9.53 -14.05 -7.28
N LEU A 71 8.39 -14.10 -6.60
CA LEU A 71 7.10 -14.44 -7.21
C LEU A 71 6.58 -13.31 -8.11
N ALA A 72 6.72 -12.05 -7.67
CA ALA A 72 6.37 -10.87 -8.46
C ALA A 72 7.17 -10.81 -9.78
N LEU A 73 8.48 -11.08 -9.72
CA LEU A 73 9.31 -11.16 -10.93
C LEU A 73 8.78 -12.23 -11.90
N ARG A 74 8.46 -13.43 -11.40
CA ARG A 74 7.87 -14.50 -12.21
C ARG A 74 6.52 -14.11 -12.82
N ALA A 75 5.70 -13.36 -12.07
CA ALA A 75 4.41 -12.87 -12.57
C ALA A 75 4.63 -11.85 -13.69
N VAL A 76 5.53 -10.89 -13.52
CA VAL A 76 5.94 -9.94 -14.56
C VAL A 76 6.39 -10.66 -15.80
N GLU A 77 7.32 -11.62 -15.70
CA GLU A 77 7.81 -12.40 -16.84
C GLU A 77 6.69 -13.13 -17.59
N ARG A 78 5.71 -13.69 -16.87
CA ARG A 78 4.57 -14.39 -17.49
C ARG A 78 3.61 -13.42 -18.18
N ILE A 79 3.25 -12.32 -17.53
CA ILE A 79 2.38 -11.28 -18.11
C ILE A 79 3.04 -10.71 -19.39
N ARG A 80 4.34 -10.48 -19.38
CA ARG A 80 5.09 -9.93 -20.54
C ARG A 80 5.16 -10.86 -21.76
N ARG A 81 4.85 -12.14 -21.61
CA ARG A 81 4.65 -13.04 -22.76
C ARG A 81 3.38 -12.71 -23.53
N VAL A 82 2.43 -12.03 -22.89
CA VAL A 82 1.09 -11.72 -23.43
C VAL A 82 0.97 -10.24 -23.80
N THR A 83 1.34 -9.34 -22.90
CA THR A 83 1.26 -7.88 -23.10
C THR A 83 2.56 -7.20 -22.71
N LYS A 84 2.99 -6.23 -23.54
CA LYS A 84 4.25 -5.50 -23.32
C LYS A 84 4.04 -4.14 -22.67
N GLU A 85 2.89 -3.52 -22.89
CA GLU A 85 2.61 -2.13 -22.59
C GLU A 85 1.76 -1.91 -21.31
N THR A 86 1.18 -2.98 -20.75
CA THR A 86 0.32 -2.85 -19.55
C THR A 86 1.16 -2.49 -18.34
N ASP A 87 0.82 -1.41 -17.64
CA ASP A 87 1.47 -1.05 -16.39
C ASP A 87 1.19 -2.11 -15.31
N LEU A 88 2.24 -2.53 -14.61
CA LEU A 88 2.18 -3.52 -13.55
C LEU A 88 2.57 -2.87 -12.22
N LEU A 89 1.63 -2.87 -11.28
CA LEU A 89 1.85 -2.37 -9.94
C LEU A 89 2.37 -3.49 -9.04
N ILE A 90 3.41 -3.18 -8.28
CA ILE A 90 4.02 -4.08 -7.32
C ILE A 90 4.04 -3.37 -5.96
N GLY A 91 3.28 -3.90 -5.02
CA GLY A 91 3.29 -3.46 -3.63
C GLY A 91 4.20 -4.33 -2.77
N GLY A 92 4.59 -3.80 -1.62
CA GLY A 92 5.49 -4.47 -0.68
C GLY A 92 4.77 -5.08 0.52
N ALA A 93 5.56 -5.62 1.44
CA ALA A 93 5.07 -6.15 2.71
C ALA A 93 4.56 -5.05 3.67
N ARG A 94 4.18 -5.43 4.89
CA ARG A 94 3.64 -4.54 5.93
C ARG A 94 2.40 -3.77 5.47
N TYR A 95 1.38 -4.49 4.92
CA TYR A 95 0.15 -3.88 4.41
C TYR A 95 0.40 -2.85 3.31
N ASN A 96 1.30 -3.15 2.39
CA ASN A 96 1.68 -2.22 1.33
C ASN A 96 2.27 -0.89 1.84
N SER A 97 2.90 -0.90 3.03
CA SER A 97 3.47 0.30 3.62
C SER A 97 4.50 0.95 2.71
N ILE A 98 4.51 2.29 2.69
CA ILE A 98 5.53 3.10 2.00
C ILE A 98 6.96 2.74 2.43
N MET A 99 7.16 2.24 3.67
CA MET A 99 8.45 1.79 4.18
C MET A 99 9.01 0.58 3.43
N SER A 100 8.17 -0.24 2.82
CA SER A 100 8.56 -1.44 2.10
C SER A 100 9.00 -1.19 0.65
N VAL A 101 8.81 0.01 0.13
CA VAL A 101 9.23 0.38 -1.24
C VAL A 101 10.72 0.14 -1.48
N LYS A 102 11.56 0.37 -0.46
CA LYS A 102 13.00 0.12 -0.53
C LYS A 102 13.37 -1.35 -0.79
N ASP A 103 12.52 -2.26 -0.33
CA ASP A 103 12.73 -3.71 -0.35
C ASP A 103 12.14 -4.37 -1.59
N LEU A 104 11.43 -3.61 -2.44
CA LEU A 104 10.84 -4.10 -3.67
C LEU A 104 11.90 -4.45 -4.70
N ILE A 105 11.65 -5.53 -5.45
CA ILE A 105 12.45 -5.88 -6.62
C ILE A 105 12.26 -4.86 -7.73
N LEU A 106 13.30 -4.65 -8.53
CA LEU A 106 13.23 -3.89 -9.78
C LEU A 106 13.31 -4.86 -10.97
N PRO A 107 12.17 -5.26 -11.55
CA PRO A 107 12.19 -6.03 -12.80
C PRO A 107 12.85 -5.22 -13.94
N PRO A 108 13.51 -5.87 -14.92
CA PRO A 108 14.04 -5.20 -16.10
C PRO A 108 12.91 -4.87 -17.09
N ASP A 109 12.06 -3.91 -16.73
CA ASP A 109 10.81 -3.59 -17.41
C ASP A 109 10.47 -2.11 -17.22
N GLU A 110 10.07 -1.43 -18.29
CA GLU A 110 9.79 0.03 -18.27
C GLU A 110 8.38 0.36 -17.78
N HIS A 111 7.48 -0.63 -17.70
CA HIS A 111 6.08 -0.50 -17.28
C HIS A 111 5.84 -1.06 -15.88
N ILE A 112 6.76 -0.77 -14.95
CA ILE A 112 6.61 -1.09 -13.54
C ILE A 112 6.26 0.18 -12.77
N VAL A 113 5.33 0.04 -11.84
CA VAL A 113 4.93 1.08 -10.88
C VAL A 113 5.03 0.50 -9.48
N TYR A 114 5.67 1.19 -8.56
CA TYR A 114 5.63 0.79 -7.16
C TYR A 114 4.35 1.30 -6.51
N SER A 115 3.59 0.37 -5.92
CA SER A 115 2.35 0.65 -5.21
C SER A 115 2.59 0.71 -3.70
N PHE A 116 1.90 1.63 -3.03
CA PHE A 116 1.83 1.67 -1.57
C PHE A 116 0.45 2.12 -1.11
N HIS A 117 0.12 1.85 0.15
CA HIS A 117 -1.07 2.35 0.84
C HIS A 117 -0.67 3.34 1.93
N CYS A 118 -1.53 4.30 2.23
CA CYS A 118 -1.26 5.31 3.25
C CYS A 118 -2.52 5.63 4.06
N TYR A 119 -2.53 5.17 5.28
CA TYR A 119 -3.58 5.47 6.25
C TYR A 119 -3.05 6.22 7.48
N GLU A 120 -1.81 6.70 7.44
CA GLU A 120 -1.20 7.42 8.56
C GLU A 120 -1.85 8.79 8.81
N PRO A 121 -2.00 9.14 10.11
CA PRO A 121 -1.77 8.32 11.28
C PRO A 121 -2.96 7.39 11.54
N ILE A 122 -2.71 6.10 11.70
CA ILE A 122 -3.74 5.06 11.92
C ILE A 122 -4.65 5.41 13.11
N LEU A 123 -4.12 6.04 14.16
CA LEU A 123 -4.92 6.51 15.30
C LEU A 123 -6.09 7.41 14.89
N PHE A 124 -5.92 8.21 13.84
CA PHE A 124 -6.96 9.08 13.34
C PHE A 124 -7.82 8.36 12.30
N THR A 125 -7.21 7.80 11.29
CA THR A 125 -7.93 7.24 10.12
C THR A 125 -8.73 5.98 10.46
N HIS A 126 -8.28 5.20 11.47
CA HIS A 126 -8.92 3.96 11.92
C HIS A 126 -9.39 4.03 13.38
N GLN A 127 -9.67 5.22 13.89
CA GLN A 127 -10.12 5.39 15.27
C GLN A 127 -11.37 4.56 15.59
N GLY A 128 -11.28 3.73 16.64
CA GLY A 128 -12.34 2.83 17.04
C GLY A 128 -12.60 1.65 16.10
N ALA A 129 -11.71 1.34 15.18
CA ALA A 129 -11.81 0.19 14.28
C ALA A 129 -11.49 -1.10 15.04
N TYR A 130 -12.46 -2.01 15.14
CA TYR A 130 -12.32 -3.27 15.87
C TYR A 130 -11.30 -4.25 15.27
N TRP A 131 -10.94 -4.04 13.99
CA TRP A 131 -9.97 -4.88 13.28
C TRP A 131 -8.52 -4.40 13.42
N VAL A 132 -8.30 -3.25 14.07
CA VAL A 132 -6.95 -2.73 14.35
C VAL A 132 -6.53 -3.15 15.75
N ASP A 133 -5.48 -3.94 15.84
CA ASP A 133 -4.94 -4.43 17.10
C ASP A 133 -4.58 -3.26 18.04
N GLY A 134 -5.07 -3.33 19.27
CA GLY A 134 -4.85 -2.31 20.30
C GLY A 134 -5.76 -1.08 20.22
N MET A 135 -6.67 -0.99 19.22
CA MET A 135 -7.59 0.13 19.06
C MET A 135 -8.90 -0.10 19.84
N PRO A 136 -9.20 0.68 20.91
CA PRO A 136 -10.50 0.59 21.59
C PRO A 136 -11.63 1.08 20.69
N GLU A 137 -12.78 0.42 20.71
CA GLU A 137 -13.94 0.77 19.87
C GLU A 137 -14.49 2.18 20.14
N ASP A 138 -14.34 2.68 21.35
CA ASP A 138 -14.76 4.01 21.78
C ASP A 138 -13.65 5.08 21.63
N PHE A 139 -12.47 4.70 21.19
CA PHE A 139 -11.37 5.66 20.97
C PHE A 139 -11.73 6.68 19.90
N ARG A 140 -11.57 7.96 20.23
CA ARG A 140 -11.78 9.09 19.31
C ARG A 140 -10.70 10.13 19.51
N ILE A 141 -10.21 10.67 18.40
CA ILE A 141 -9.16 11.69 18.36
C ILE A 141 -9.41 12.67 17.22
N GLY A 142 -9.06 13.93 17.41
CA GLY A 142 -9.17 14.97 16.39
C GLY A 142 -7.94 15.01 15.46
N TYR A 143 -8.05 15.77 14.37
CA TYR A 143 -6.97 16.04 13.44
C TYR A 143 -6.95 17.54 13.06
N PRO A 144 -5.79 18.19 12.94
CA PRO A 144 -4.44 17.63 13.15
C PRO A 144 -4.08 17.48 14.64
N LEU A 145 -3.20 16.53 14.92
CA LEU A 145 -2.58 16.35 16.22
C LEU A 145 -1.10 16.79 16.14
N ASP A 146 -0.49 17.21 17.24
CA ASP A 146 0.95 17.37 17.23
C ASP A 146 1.65 16.00 17.06
N THR A 147 2.75 15.99 16.33
CA THR A 147 3.42 14.76 15.92
C THR A 147 4.00 14.00 17.12
N ALA A 148 4.49 14.69 18.13
CA ALA A 148 5.06 14.05 19.32
C ALA A 148 3.99 13.29 20.12
N THR A 149 2.84 13.91 20.33
CA THR A 149 1.68 13.27 20.97
C THR A 149 1.19 12.07 20.13
N CYS A 150 1.10 12.23 18.84
CA CYS A 150 0.70 11.14 17.94
C CYS A 150 1.66 9.94 18.05
N LYS A 151 2.97 10.16 17.97
CA LYS A 151 4.00 9.13 18.15
C LYS A 151 3.88 8.42 19.50
N GLN A 152 3.72 9.18 20.59
CA GLN A 152 3.60 8.63 21.93
C GLN A 152 2.36 7.74 22.07
N LEU A 153 1.21 8.21 21.60
CA LEU A 153 -0.04 7.45 21.65
C LEU A 153 0.03 6.20 20.77
N SER A 154 0.56 6.31 19.53
CA SER A 154 0.71 5.18 18.63
C SER A 154 1.60 4.09 19.24
N LYS A 155 2.77 4.45 19.76
CA LYS A 155 3.69 3.50 20.42
C LYS A 155 3.10 2.86 21.68
N LYS A 156 2.16 3.51 22.34
CA LYS A 156 1.47 2.97 23.52
C LYS A 156 0.35 2.01 23.18
N MET A 157 -0.36 2.26 22.07
CA MET A 157 -1.63 1.61 21.76
C MET A 157 -1.53 0.57 20.65
N MET A 158 -0.54 0.68 19.79
CA MET A 158 -0.46 -0.11 18.55
C MET A 158 0.81 -0.98 18.53
N PRO A 159 0.82 -2.08 17.77
CA PRO A 159 2.03 -2.84 17.49
C PRO A 159 3.14 -1.97 16.91
N VAL A 160 4.39 -2.36 17.16
CA VAL A 160 5.58 -1.62 16.68
C VAL A 160 5.53 -1.49 15.16
N GLU A 161 5.13 -2.53 14.46
CA GLU A 161 5.05 -2.61 12.99
C GLU A 161 4.09 -1.58 12.37
N MET A 162 3.13 -1.07 13.16
CA MET A 162 2.18 -0.03 12.75
C MET A 162 2.58 1.37 13.24
N SER A 163 3.46 1.47 14.23
CA SER A 163 3.84 2.75 14.86
C SER A 163 5.21 3.26 14.43
N ASP A 164 6.11 2.39 13.98
CA ASP A 164 7.51 2.73 13.63
C ASP A 164 7.61 3.65 12.39
N ILE A 165 6.65 3.59 11.49
CA ILE A 165 6.57 4.47 10.31
C ILE A 165 6.56 5.95 10.70
N LEU A 166 5.97 6.29 11.85
CA LEU A 166 5.95 7.66 12.34
C LEU A 166 7.34 8.19 12.74
N ASP A 167 8.33 7.31 12.92
CA ASP A 167 9.70 7.73 13.18
C ASP A 167 10.37 8.40 11.95
N LEU A 168 9.82 8.23 10.76
CA LEU A 168 10.21 8.97 9.55
C LEU A 168 9.82 10.45 9.61
N VAL A 169 8.81 10.81 10.40
CA VAL A 169 8.27 12.16 10.44
C VAL A 169 9.10 13.05 11.34
N ALA A 170 9.64 14.13 10.79
CA ALA A 170 10.37 15.17 11.52
C ALA A 170 9.50 16.40 11.84
N SER A 171 8.42 16.62 11.08
CA SER A 171 7.51 17.76 11.23
C SER A 171 6.78 17.76 12.57
N ASP A 172 6.65 18.93 13.20
CA ASP A 172 6.03 19.09 14.51
C ASP A 172 4.49 18.91 14.48
N ALA A 173 3.86 19.20 13.36
CA ALA A 173 2.41 19.15 13.19
C ALA A 173 2.00 18.28 11.99
N GLN A 174 0.84 17.64 12.13
CA GLN A 174 0.21 16.83 11.09
C GLN A 174 -0.45 17.75 10.02
N GLY A 175 0.25 17.93 8.93
CA GLY A 175 -0.19 18.67 7.75
C GLY A 175 0.49 18.13 6.51
N LYS A 176 0.62 18.94 5.47
CA LYS A 176 1.33 18.53 4.24
C LYS A 176 2.73 18.01 4.53
N ASP A 177 3.49 18.70 5.38
CA ASP A 177 4.89 18.35 5.65
C ASP A 177 5.01 16.98 6.37
N PHE A 178 4.03 16.60 7.19
CA PHE A 178 3.94 15.26 7.75
C PHE A 178 3.96 14.16 6.66
N PHE A 179 3.15 14.33 5.62
CA PHE A 179 3.10 13.38 4.51
C PHE A 179 4.32 13.49 3.59
N LEU A 180 4.90 14.68 3.43
CA LEU A 180 6.14 14.84 2.70
C LEU A 180 7.28 14.06 3.37
N ASP A 181 7.38 14.12 4.70
CA ASP A 181 8.37 13.37 5.46
C ASP A 181 8.20 11.86 5.30
N LEU A 182 6.95 11.38 5.30
CA LEU A 182 6.65 9.96 5.07
C LEU A 182 7.03 9.50 3.66
N PHE A 183 6.76 10.32 2.64
CA PHE A 183 6.86 9.87 1.24
C PHE A 183 8.24 10.08 0.63
N ARG A 184 8.98 11.13 1.01
CA ARG A 184 10.28 11.47 0.41
C ARG A 184 11.31 10.33 0.37
N PRO A 185 11.46 9.47 1.39
CA PRO A 185 12.38 8.34 1.29
C PRO A 185 12.03 7.38 0.16
N ALA A 186 10.76 7.08 -0.04
CA ALA A 186 10.31 6.20 -1.12
C ALA A 186 10.37 6.89 -2.49
N VAL A 187 10.05 8.19 -2.57
CA VAL A 187 10.18 8.99 -3.80
C VAL A 187 11.64 8.96 -4.28
N LYS A 188 12.59 9.17 -3.37
CA LYS A 188 14.02 9.11 -3.72
C LYS A 188 14.42 7.74 -4.33
N ILE A 189 13.94 6.64 -3.74
CA ILE A 189 14.21 5.30 -4.26
C ILE A 189 13.56 5.10 -5.64
N ALA A 190 12.33 5.56 -5.81
CA ALA A 190 11.61 5.47 -7.07
C ALA A 190 12.31 6.27 -8.18
N GLU A 191 12.78 7.49 -7.87
CA GLU A 191 13.57 8.32 -8.79
C GLU A 191 14.90 7.65 -9.17
N GLU A 192 15.65 7.13 -8.18
CA GLU A 192 16.92 6.42 -8.40
C GLU A 192 16.75 5.18 -9.30
N ARG A 193 15.57 4.54 -9.22
CA ARG A 193 15.24 3.35 -10.02
C ARG A 193 14.47 3.66 -11.29
N ASN A 194 14.15 4.93 -11.55
CA ASN A 194 13.31 5.39 -12.66
C ASN A 194 11.96 4.65 -12.73
N VAL A 195 11.28 4.50 -11.61
CA VAL A 195 9.99 3.85 -11.45
C VAL A 195 8.98 4.85 -10.88
N ALA A 196 7.74 4.84 -11.38
CA ALA A 196 6.68 5.67 -10.82
C ALA A 196 6.21 5.14 -9.46
N LEU A 197 5.70 6.04 -8.59
CA LEU A 197 4.99 5.71 -7.36
C LEU A 197 3.49 5.93 -7.53
N TYR A 198 2.69 5.03 -6.95
CA TYR A 198 1.25 5.12 -6.90
C TYR A 198 0.73 4.76 -5.51
N CYS A 199 -0.12 5.61 -4.92
CA CYS A 199 -0.84 5.28 -3.70
C CYS A 199 -2.16 4.59 -4.06
N GLY A 200 -2.18 3.26 -3.95
CA GLY A 200 -3.32 2.42 -4.34
C GLY A 200 -4.53 2.59 -3.43
N GLU A 201 -4.27 2.89 -2.15
CA GLU A 201 -5.32 3.13 -1.16
C GLU A 201 -4.91 4.22 -0.16
N TYR A 202 -5.85 5.10 0.17
CA TYR A 202 -5.77 6.03 1.30
C TYR A 202 -7.18 6.46 1.67
N GLY A 203 -7.41 6.73 2.96
CA GLY A 203 -8.75 7.11 3.40
C GLY A 203 -8.89 7.23 4.91
N VAL A 204 -10.08 7.64 5.33
CA VAL A 204 -10.48 7.79 6.73
C VAL A 204 -11.83 7.12 6.91
N ILE A 205 -11.97 6.28 7.93
CA ILE A 205 -13.25 5.62 8.24
C ILE A 205 -14.30 6.62 8.75
N ASP A 206 -15.57 6.26 8.66
CA ASP A 206 -16.73 7.10 8.98
C ASP A 206 -16.90 7.44 10.48
N ARG A 207 -16.02 6.95 11.34
CA ARG A 207 -16.02 7.26 12.79
C ARG A 207 -15.27 8.56 13.13
N ALA A 208 -14.49 9.09 12.20
CA ALA A 208 -13.79 10.35 12.38
C ALA A 208 -14.72 11.55 12.20
N ASN A 209 -14.37 12.69 12.83
CA ASN A 209 -15.09 13.93 12.62
C ASN A 209 -14.96 14.35 11.13
N PRO A 210 -16.09 14.70 10.45
CA PRO A 210 -16.06 15.07 9.04
C PRO A 210 -15.15 16.26 8.70
N GLU A 211 -15.10 17.30 9.55
CA GLU A 211 -14.24 18.45 9.32
C GLU A 211 -12.76 18.10 9.45
N ASP A 212 -12.42 17.23 10.41
CA ASP A 212 -11.06 16.71 10.57
C ASP A 212 -10.67 15.80 9.40
N THR A 213 -11.62 15.01 8.90
CA THR A 213 -11.44 14.18 7.71
C THR A 213 -11.09 15.03 6.49
N VAL A 214 -11.79 16.15 6.27
CA VAL A 214 -11.47 17.09 5.17
C VAL A 214 -10.06 17.65 5.33
N ARG A 215 -9.67 18.08 6.54
CA ARG A 215 -8.30 18.57 6.80
C ARG A 215 -7.22 17.51 6.50
N TRP A 216 -7.49 16.25 6.84
CA TRP A 216 -6.59 15.16 6.53
C TRP A 216 -6.43 14.95 5.01
N TYR A 217 -7.56 14.95 4.27
CA TYR A 217 -7.51 14.85 2.80
C TYR A 217 -6.80 16.02 2.16
N GLU A 218 -7.02 17.26 2.63
CA GLU A 218 -6.30 18.44 2.13
C GLU A 218 -4.79 18.30 2.31
N ALA A 219 -4.34 17.83 3.48
CA ALA A 219 -2.93 17.65 3.79
C ALA A 219 -2.26 16.59 2.89
N ILE A 220 -2.86 15.39 2.80
CA ILE A 220 -2.29 14.30 1.99
C ILE A 220 -2.33 14.62 0.49
N HIS A 221 -3.42 15.24 -0.01
CA HIS A 221 -3.53 15.64 -1.41
C HIS A 221 -2.49 16.70 -1.80
N ALA A 222 -2.20 17.64 -0.91
CA ALA A 222 -1.16 18.62 -1.14
C ALA A 222 0.21 17.96 -1.28
N ALA A 223 0.52 16.96 -0.45
CA ALA A 223 1.77 16.20 -0.54
C ALA A 223 1.84 15.35 -1.83
N PHE A 224 0.78 14.62 -2.17
CA PHE A 224 0.72 13.86 -3.43
C PHE A 224 0.92 14.76 -4.66
N THR A 225 0.31 15.94 -4.64
CA THR A 225 0.42 16.90 -5.76
C THR A 225 1.84 17.44 -5.88
N GLU A 226 2.48 17.78 -4.75
CA GLU A 226 3.86 18.29 -4.74
C GLU A 226 4.86 17.25 -5.24
N LEU A 227 4.67 15.97 -4.87
CA LEU A 227 5.56 14.88 -5.21
C LEU A 227 5.20 14.15 -6.52
N GLY A 228 4.10 14.55 -7.19
CA GLY A 228 3.67 13.93 -8.45
C GLY A 228 3.19 12.47 -8.29
N ILE A 229 2.70 12.08 -7.11
CA ILE A 229 2.26 10.71 -6.83
C ILE A 229 0.82 10.51 -7.32
N GLY A 230 0.61 9.52 -8.19
CA GLY A 230 -0.72 9.04 -8.59
C GLY A 230 -1.44 8.35 -7.42
N ARG A 231 -2.80 8.35 -7.42
CA ARG A 231 -3.55 7.85 -6.26
C ARG A 231 -4.97 7.38 -6.55
N ALA A 232 -5.46 6.43 -5.75
CA ALA A 232 -6.86 6.04 -5.66
C ALA A 232 -7.34 6.06 -4.20
N MET A 233 -8.47 6.69 -3.96
CA MET A 233 -9.07 6.78 -2.62
C MET A 233 -9.84 5.51 -2.28
N TRP A 234 -9.68 5.02 -1.08
CA TRP A 234 -10.49 3.97 -0.48
C TRP A 234 -11.57 4.59 0.42
N THR A 235 -12.84 4.50 0.08
CA THR A 235 -13.42 3.89 -1.12
C THR A 235 -14.59 4.73 -1.60
N TYR A 236 -14.91 4.63 -2.87
CA TYR A 236 -16.14 5.19 -3.43
C TYR A 236 -17.35 4.29 -3.10
N LYS A 237 -18.45 4.91 -2.62
CA LYS A 237 -19.74 4.25 -2.37
C LYS A 237 -20.84 4.94 -3.13
#